data_4b69dfc4d9c60662d2e13ca93cbfde42
#
_entry.id   4b69dfc4d9c60662d2e13ca93cbfde42
#
_cell.length_a   1.000
_cell.length_b   1.000
_cell.length_c   1.000
_cell.angle_alpha   90.00
_cell.angle_beta   90.00
_cell.angle_gamma   90.00
#
_symmetry.space_group_name_H-M   'P 1'
#
loop_
_entity.id
_entity.type
_entity.pdbx_description
1 polymer ?
#
loop_
_entity_poly.entity_id
_entity_poly.type
_entity_poly.pdbx_seq_one_letter_code
_entity_poly.pdbx_strand_id
1 'polypeptide(L)'
;MNHQDAISFCSRGIARWRPWCYTGVVKNFIDVTAKSSDGIAFCKEIPDRPSQLKCYQSVGEEVAVMRHALEERKPLCEVIIGDADGRDACLYGAQLRVKLPRGTPVE
;
A
#
# COMPACT_ATOMS: atom_id res chain seq x y z
N MET A 1 13.60 -7.93 6.41
CA MET A 1 13.23 -6.87 7.38
C MET A 1 11.99 -7.31 8.14
N ASN A 2 11.97 -7.07 9.44
CA ASN A 2 10.81 -7.38 10.28
C ASN A 2 9.76 -6.27 10.13
N HIS A 3 8.48 -6.63 9.96
CA HIS A 3 7.40 -5.65 9.82
C HIS A 3 7.32 -4.72 11.04
N GLN A 4 7.46 -5.27 12.24
CA GLN A 4 7.36 -4.47 13.47
C GLN A 4 8.50 -3.47 13.61
N ASP A 5 9.69 -3.83 13.18
CA ASP A 5 10.83 -2.91 13.19
C ASP A 5 10.58 -1.74 12.23
N ALA A 6 10.06 -2.01 11.05
CA ALA A 6 9.74 -0.98 10.06
C ALA A 6 8.63 -0.07 10.56
N ILE A 7 7.58 -0.63 11.17
CA ILE A 7 6.48 0.14 11.73
C ILE A 7 6.98 1.01 12.89
N SER A 8 7.81 0.47 13.77
CA SER A 8 8.40 1.21 14.86
C SER A 8 9.25 2.39 14.35
N PHE A 9 10.05 2.13 13.32
CA PHE A 9 10.89 3.16 12.73
C PHE A 9 10.05 4.31 12.16
N CYS A 10 9.07 4.01 11.33
CA CYS A 10 8.22 5.03 10.72
C CYS A 10 7.34 5.75 11.74
N SER A 11 6.89 5.04 12.78
CA SER A 11 6.02 5.63 13.81
C SER A 11 6.71 6.71 14.62
N ARG A 12 8.04 6.65 14.73
CA ARG A 12 8.82 7.64 15.47
C ARG A 12 9.03 8.94 14.70
N GLY A 13 8.72 8.93 13.41
CA GLY A 13 8.86 10.11 12.57
C GLY A 13 7.74 11.12 12.79
N ILE A 14 7.92 12.29 12.18
CA ILE A 14 6.90 13.35 12.21
C ILE A 14 5.65 12.83 11.49
N ALA A 15 4.49 13.01 12.11
CA ALA A 15 3.21 12.47 11.60
C ALA A 15 2.97 12.82 10.13
N ARG A 16 3.31 14.04 9.71
CA ARG A 16 3.14 14.52 8.35
C ARG A 16 3.90 13.66 7.32
N TRP A 17 5.06 13.16 7.69
CA TRP A 17 5.91 12.38 6.80
C TRP A 17 5.74 10.87 6.93
N ARG A 18 5.01 10.44 7.95
CA ARG A 18 4.84 9.02 8.27
C ARG A 18 4.29 8.20 7.11
N PRO A 19 3.24 8.66 6.38
CA PRO A 19 2.74 7.90 5.23
C PRO A 19 3.80 7.63 4.17
N TRP A 20 4.67 8.60 3.92
CA TRP A 20 5.73 8.46 2.92
C TRP A 20 6.85 7.54 3.39
N CYS A 21 7.10 7.49 4.70
CA CYS A 21 8.03 6.51 5.27
C CYS A 21 7.55 5.09 4.97
N TYR A 22 6.28 4.81 5.25
CA TYR A 22 5.70 3.50 4.96
C TYR A 22 5.69 3.18 3.47
N THR A 23 5.45 4.18 2.63
CA THR A 23 5.51 4.01 1.17
C THR A 23 6.88 3.48 0.73
N GLY A 24 7.95 4.12 1.22
CA GLY A 24 9.30 3.66 0.89
C GLY A 24 9.56 2.24 1.34
N VAL A 25 9.12 1.90 2.56
CA VAL A 25 9.31 0.56 3.11
C VAL A 25 8.56 -0.49 2.30
N VAL A 26 7.27 -0.26 2.01
CA VAL A 26 6.45 -1.27 1.33
C VAL A 26 6.93 -1.51 -0.10
N LYS A 27 7.33 -0.45 -0.79
CA LYS A 27 7.87 -0.60 -2.15
C LYS A 27 9.15 -1.43 -2.14
N ASN A 28 10.01 -1.21 -1.15
CA ASN A 28 11.22 -2.01 -1.01
C ASN A 28 10.90 -3.48 -0.72
N PHE A 29 9.92 -3.76 0.14
CA PHE A 29 9.49 -5.14 0.39
C PHE A 29 9.08 -5.83 -0.90
N ILE A 30 8.24 -5.17 -1.70
CA ILE A 30 7.73 -5.77 -2.93
C ILE A 30 8.87 -5.95 -3.94
N ASP A 31 9.77 -4.97 -4.06
CA ASP A 31 10.90 -5.08 -4.97
C ASP A 31 11.79 -6.27 -4.62
N VAL A 32 11.99 -6.53 -3.33
CA VAL A 32 12.85 -7.63 -2.87
C VAL A 32 12.17 -8.98 -3.06
N THR A 33 10.87 -9.08 -2.75
CA THR A 33 10.16 -10.38 -2.77
C THR A 33 9.47 -10.66 -4.09
N ALA A 34 9.21 -9.63 -4.90
CA ALA A 34 8.41 -9.68 -6.13
C ALA A 34 6.96 -10.15 -5.87
N LYS A 35 6.46 -9.95 -4.65
CA LYS A 35 5.11 -10.37 -4.24
C LYS A 35 4.34 -9.21 -3.64
N SER A 36 3.31 -8.74 -4.34
CA SER A 36 2.43 -7.69 -3.82
C SER A 36 1.72 -8.11 -2.54
N SER A 37 1.46 -9.42 -2.37
CA SER A 37 0.83 -9.94 -1.15
C SER A 37 1.66 -9.67 0.11
N ASP A 38 2.99 -9.64 -0.01
CA ASP A 38 3.86 -9.30 1.12
C ASP A 38 3.69 -7.84 1.51
N GLY A 39 3.53 -6.96 0.52
CA GLY A 39 3.24 -5.54 0.78
C GLY A 39 1.88 -5.36 1.45
N ILE A 40 0.86 -6.09 0.99
CA ILE A 40 -0.47 -6.05 1.60
C ILE A 40 -0.41 -6.49 3.06
N ALA A 41 0.32 -7.56 3.36
CA ALA A 41 0.49 -8.04 4.73
C ALA A 41 1.13 -6.97 5.61
N PHE A 42 2.12 -6.26 5.10
CA PHE A 42 2.75 -5.16 5.82
C PHE A 42 1.75 -4.01 6.08
N CYS A 43 0.98 -3.61 5.06
CA CYS A 43 0.01 -2.52 5.20
C CYS A 43 -1.02 -2.80 6.28
N LYS A 44 -1.45 -4.06 6.43
CA LYS A 44 -2.44 -4.45 7.44
C LYS A 44 -1.98 -4.15 8.85
N GLU A 45 -0.68 -4.14 9.10
CA GLU A 45 -0.11 -3.95 10.43
C GLU A 45 0.10 -2.48 10.80
N ILE A 46 -0.09 -1.55 9.86
CA ILE A 46 0.11 -0.12 10.11
C ILE A 46 -1.00 0.41 11.01
N PRO A 47 -0.65 1.05 12.15
CA PRO A 47 -1.65 1.43 13.15
C PRO A 47 -2.49 2.66 12.80
N ASP A 48 -1.97 3.61 12.01
CA ASP A 48 -2.75 4.80 11.66
C ASP A 48 -3.37 4.64 10.27
N ARG A 49 -4.66 4.96 10.19
CA ARG A 49 -5.44 4.72 8.98
C ARG A 49 -4.96 5.50 7.76
N PRO A 50 -4.62 6.81 7.85
CA PRO A 50 -4.11 7.52 6.67
C PRO A 50 -2.86 6.85 6.08
N SER A 51 -1.91 6.45 6.92
CA SER A 51 -0.70 5.76 6.47
C SER A 51 -1.03 4.40 5.87
N GLN A 52 -1.99 3.68 6.46
CA GLN A 52 -2.41 2.38 5.95
C GLN A 52 -3.00 2.50 4.54
N LEU A 53 -3.88 3.49 4.33
CA LEU A 53 -4.47 3.72 3.00
C LEU A 53 -3.40 4.10 1.98
N LYS A 54 -2.46 4.95 2.36
CA LYS A 54 -1.34 5.32 1.48
C LYS A 54 -0.48 4.09 1.16
N CYS A 55 -0.30 3.21 2.13
CA CYS A 55 0.44 1.96 1.93
C CYS A 55 -0.24 1.08 0.87
N TYR A 56 -1.55 0.89 0.97
CA TYR A 56 -2.30 0.12 -0.03
C TYR A 56 -2.23 0.77 -1.42
N GLN A 57 -2.30 2.10 -1.50
CA GLN A 57 -2.11 2.80 -2.76
C GLN A 57 -0.73 2.50 -3.35
N SER A 58 0.30 2.50 -2.50
CA SER A 58 1.67 2.22 -2.93
C SER A 58 1.83 0.79 -3.43
N VAL A 59 1.15 -0.18 -2.81
CA VAL A 59 1.09 -1.55 -3.32
C VAL A 59 0.51 -1.56 -4.73
N GLY A 60 -0.57 -0.81 -4.95
CA GLY A 60 -1.19 -0.71 -6.28
C GLY A 60 -0.24 -0.14 -7.31
N GLU A 61 0.55 0.87 -6.93
CA GLU A 61 1.55 1.46 -7.83
C GLU A 61 2.59 0.43 -8.25
N GLU A 62 3.02 -0.42 -7.31
CA GLU A 62 3.95 -1.51 -7.62
C GLU A 62 3.29 -2.59 -8.49
N VAL A 63 2.02 -2.89 -8.26
CA VAL A 63 1.25 -3.81 -9.10
C VAL A 63 1.23 -3.30 -10.55
N ALA A 64 1.05 -1.99 -10.74
CA ALA A 64 1.06 -1.40 -12.08
C ALA A 64 2.41 -1.56 -12.78
N VAL A 65 3.49 -1.53 -12.02
CA VAL A 65 4.83 -1.76 -12.57
C VAL A 65 5.02 -3.23 -12.95
N MET A 66 4.53 -4.15 -12.13
CA MET A 66 4.71 -5.58 -12.33
C MET A 66 3.77 -6.19 -13.37
N ARG A 67 2.61 -5.58 -13.60
CA ARG A 67 1.59 -6.09 -14.54
C ARG A 67 1.17 -4.99 -15.48
N HIS A 68 1.46 -5.14 -16.77
CA HIS A 68 1.09 -4.14 -17.78
C HIS A 68 -0.39 -4.19 -18.12
N ALA A 69 -0.98 -5.38 -18.20
CA ALA A 69 -2.39 -5.53 -18.52
C ALA A 69 -3.27 -5.17 -17.32
N LEU A 70 -4.25 -4.29 -17.53
CA LEU A 70 -5.13 -3.82 -16.46
C LEU A 70 -5.89 -4.96 -15.78
N GLU A 71 -6.36 -5.94 -16.57
CA GLU A 71 -7.12 -7.07 -16.05
C GLU A 71 -6.28 -7.98 -15.14
N GLU A 72 -4.96 -7.92 -15.25
CA GLU A 72 -4.06 -8.69 -14.39
C GLU A 72 -3.81 -7.99 -13.05
N ARG A 73 -4.06 -6.68 -12.97
CA ARG A 73 -3.82 -5.89 -11.76
C ARG A 73 -4.94 -6.07 -10.74
N LYS A 74 -6.18 -6.14 -11.21
CA LYS A 74 -7.34 -6.17 -10.34
C LYS A 74 -7.32 -7.32 -9.33
N PRO A 75 -7.04 -8.57 -9.73
CA PRO A 75 -7.01 -9.67 -8.76
C PRO A 75 -6.00 -9.48 -7.64
N LEU A 76 -4.89 -8.79 -7.92
CA LEU A 76 -3.83 -8.58 -6.92
C LEU A 76 -4.28 -7.62 -5.81
N CYS A 77 -5.20 -6.69 -6.10
CA CYS A 77 -5.79 -5.83 -5.09
C CYS A 77 -7.01 -6.48 -4.41
N GLU A 78 -7.72 -7.35 -5.11
CA GLU A 78 -8.95 -7.97 -4.59
C GLU A 78 -8.69 -9.00 -3.48
N VAL A 79 -7.43 -9.35 -3.25
CA VAL A 79 -7.08 -10.17 -2.09
C VAL A 79 -7.21 -9.40 -0.77
N ILE A 80 -7.39 -8.08 -0.84
CA ILE A 80 -7.67 -7.26 0.35
C ILE A 80 -9.15 -7.45 0.69
N ILE A 81 -9.42 -8.32 1.66
CA ILE A 81 -10.78 -8.71 2.04
C ILE A 81 -11.16 -8.02 3.34
N GLY A 82 -12.43 -7.59 3.44
CA GLY A 82 -12.93 -6.96 4.65
C GLY A 82 -12.51 -5.51 4.84
N ASP A 83 -11.94 -4.91 3.81
CA ASP A 83 -11.49 -3.51 3.84
C ASP A 83 -11.70 -2.90 2.45
N ALA A 84 -12.90 -2.39 2.21
CA ALA A 84 -13.27 -1.84 0.91
C ALA A 84 -12.41 -0.62 0.55
N ASP A 85 -12.15 0.26 1.50
CA ASP A 85 -11.32 1.46 1.25
C ASP A 85 -9.87 1.08 0.99
N GLY A 86 -9.33 0.13 1.73
CA GLY A 86 -7.98 -0.38 1.47
C GLY A 86 -7.86 -0.97 0.08
N ARG A 87 -8.84 -1.78 -0.32
CA ARG A 87 -8.89 -2.34 -1.67
C ARG A 87 -8.97 -1.24 -2.73
N ASP A 88 -9.83 -0.23 -2.53
CA ASP A 88 -9.97 0.87 -3.49
C ASP A 88 -8.70 1.69 -3.59
N ALA A 89 -8.00 1.92 -2.48
CA ALA A 89 -6.70 2.60 -2.52
C ALA A 89 -5.71 1.83 -3.39
N CYS A 90 -5.65 0.51 -3.25
CA CYS A 90 -4.81 -0.34 -4.08
C CYS A 90 -5.20 -0.25 -5.55
N LEU A 91 -6.49 -0.38 -5.84
CA LEU A 91 -7.00 -0.29 -7.23
C LEU A 91 -6.69 1.07 -7.83
N TYR A 92 -6.81 2.14 -7.06
CA TYR A 92 -6.45 3.48 -7.51
C TYR A 92 -4.96 3.57 -7.86
N GLY A 93 -4.10 3.06 -6.99
CA GLY A 93 -2.65 3.03 -7.24
C GLY A 93 -2.29 2.23 -8.48
N ALA A 94 -3.05 1.17 -8.76
CA ALA A 94 -2.88 0.33 -9.95
C ALA A 94 -3.46 0.99 -11.21
N GLN A 95 -3.94 2.22 -11.11
CA GLN A 95 -4.49 3.01 -12.23
C GLN A 95 -5.79 2.44 -12.78
N LEU A 96 -6.53 1.74 -11.95
CA LEU A 96 -7.86 1.29 -12.29
C LEU A 96 -8.88 2.38 -11.94
N ARG A 97 -10.06 2.34 -12.57
CA ARG A 97 -11.04 3.41 -12.45
C ARG A 97 -11.84 3.29 -11.15
N VAL A 98 -11.22 3.71 -10.06
CA VAL A 98 -11.88 3.82 -8.76
C VAL A 98 -11.52 5.16 -8.14
N LYS A 99 -12.33 5.59 -7.16
CA LYS A 99 -12.06 6.81 -6.41
C LYS A 99 -11.05 6.51 -5.30
N LEU A 100 -10.10 7.42 -5.11
CA LEU A 100 -9.20 7.34 -3.97
C LEU A 100 -10.02 7.58 -2.68
N PRO A 101 -9.96 6.66 -1.71
CA PRO A 101 -10.73 6.83 -0.46
C PRO A 101 -10.37 8.09 0.30
N ARG A 102 -11.36 8.68 0.98
CA ARG A 102 -11.15 9.83 1.85
C ARG A 102 -10.15 9.48 2.94
N GLY A 103 -9.29 10.43 3.27
CA GLY A 103 -8.28 10.24 4.30
C GLY A 103 -6.97 9.67 3.77
N THR A 104 -6.92 9.30 2.49
CA THR A 104 -5.65 8.88 1.88
C THR A 104 -4.79 10.12 1.66
N PRO A 105 -3.57 10.17 2.22
CA PRO A 105 -2.68 11.31 2.03
C PRO A 105 -2.33 11.52 0.56
N VAL A 106 -2.31 12.78 0.14
CA VAL A 106 -1.87 13.20 -1.20
C VAL A 106 -0.76 14.24 -1.05
N GLU A 107 0.07 14.34 -2.07
CA GLU A 107 1.15 15.32 -2.07
C GLU A 107 0.64 16.75 -2.25
#